data_7fbf887795618b1a13fa6f09a160d0b5
#
_entry.id   7fbf887795618b1a13fa6f09a160d0b5
#
_cell.length_a   1.000
_cell.length_b   1.000
_cell.length_c   1.000
_cell.angle_alpha   90.00
_cell.angle_beta   90.00
_cell.angle_gamma   90.00
#
_symmetry.space_group_name_H-M   'P 1'
#
loop_
_entity.id
_entity.type
_entity.pdbx_description
1 polymer ?
#
loop_
_entity_poly.entity_id
_entity_poly.type
_entity_poly.pdbx_seq_one_letter_code
_entity_poly.pdbx_strand_id
1 'polypeptide(L)'
;MKNLWIDLETTGLDPTKHGVIQIAGAIDIDNKVVEEFDFKVKPLPGDGVTRKALDINQVSIDELKDRPEPYSVKQEFLKILNNHIDPYDKKDKLFMLGYNSKFDYDFLRKWFEKQNYTYFGSFIWFPPIDIMNLVAFQSREGRTEFKNFKLGTVAQQYGIELQEENLHDAHYDITLTRELYKRVKRRGLNGSISKATEPSPL
;
A
#
# COMPACT_ATOMS: atom_id res chain seq x y z
N MET A 1 -4.40 -18.46 -3.96
CA MET A 1 -3.65 -17.54 -3.09
C MET A 1 -4.45 -16.26 -2.94
N LYS A 2 -4.59 -15.75 -1.69
CA LYS A 2 -5.40 -14.56 -1.39
C LYS A 2 -4.47 -13.40 -1.01
N ASN A 3 -4.53 -12.30 -1.74
CA ASN A 3 -3.68 -11.12 -1.56
C ASN A 3 -4.52 -9.90 -1.20
N LEU A 4 -4.00 -9.06 -0.32
CA LEU A 4 -4.51 -7.71 -0.02
C LEU A 4 -3.45 -6.71 -0.48
N TRP A 5 -3.70 -6.03 -1.56
CA TRP A 5 -2.96 -4.86 -1.98
C TRP A 5 -3.47 -3.67 -1.21
N ILE A 6 -2.61 -2.90 -0.58
CA ILE A 6 -3.03 -1.79 0.26
C ILE A 6 -2.03 -0.66 0.22
N ASP A 7 -2.53 0.55 0.31
CA ASP A 7 -1.79 1.78 0.49
C ASP A 7 -2.58 2.70 1.41
N LEU A 8 -1.89 3.42 2.28
CA LEU A 8 -2.49 4.29 3.29
C LEU A 8 -1.99 5.71 3.15
N GLU A 9 -2.92 6.67 3.23
CA GLU A 9 -2.56 8.05 3.50
C GLU A 9 -2.66 8.34 5.00
N THR A 10 -1.66 9.06 5.52
CA THR A 10 -1.51 9.28 6.95
C THR A 10 -1.22 10.74 7.28
N THR A 11 -1.43 11.13 8.53
CA THR A 11 -1.17 12.50 9.02
C THR A 11 0.28 12.73 9.46
N GLY A 12 1.15 11.74 9.29
CA GLY A 12 2.57 11.79 9.63
C GLY A 12 3.22 10.42 9.57
N LEU A 13 4.43 10.26 10.12
CA LEU A 13 5.27 9.07 9.89
C LEU A 13 5.32 8.09 11.08
N ASP A 14 4.73 8.41 12.23
CA ASP A 14 4.78 7.59 13.44
C ASP A 14 3.38 7.05 13.74
N PRO A 15 3.12 5.74 13.59
CA PRO A 15 1.79 5.16 13.78
C PRO A 15 1.26 5.27 15.21
N THR A 16 2.14 5.53 16.20
CA THR A 16 1.72 5.74 17.58
C THR A 16 1.17 7.15 17.82
N LYS A 17 1.61 8.13 17.01
CA LYS A 17 1.28 9.55 17.16
C LYS A 17 0.35 10.09 16.09
N HIS A 18 0.37 9.52 14.91
CA HIS A 18 -0.35 10.04 13.76
C HIS A 18 -1.51 9.11 13.37
N GLY A 19 -2.43 9.65 12.57
CA GLY A 19 -3.63 8.96 12.14
C GLY A 19 -3.58 8.46 10.70
N VAL A 20 -4.42 7.50 10.41
CA VAL A 20 -4.78 7.09 9.04
C VAL A 20 -5.90 7.99 8.57
N ILE A 21 -5.81 8.49 7.33
CA ILE A 21 -6.81 9.35 6.70
C ILE A 21 -7.37 8.80 5.39
N GLN A 22 -6.74 7.79 4.82
CA GLN A 22 -7.28 7.01 3.70
C GLN A 22 -6.80 5.58 3.80
N ILE A 23 -7.65 4.63 3.45
CA ILE A 23 -7.35 3.21 3.33
C ILE A 23 -7.84 2.77 1.97
N ALA A 24 -6.95 2.64 1.00
CA ALA A 24 -7.28 2.13 -0.30
C ALA A 24 -6.71 0.73 -0.50
N GLY A 25 -7.40 -0.12 -1.24
CA GLY A 25 -6.93 -1.48 -1.44
C GLY A 25 -7.70 -2.26 -2.48
N ALA A 26 -7.12 -3.42 -2.80
CA ALA A 26 -7.74 -4.44 -3.64
C ALA A 26 -7.44 -5.83 -3.08
N ILE A 27 -8.46 -6.67 -3.03
CA ILE A 27 -8.29 -8.09 -2.75
C ILE A 27 -8.23 -8.83 -4.08
N ASP A 28 -7.18 -9.59 -4.29
CA ASP A 28 -7.12 -10.54 -5.38
C ASP A 28 -7.05 -11.98 -4.88
N ILE A 29 -7.77 -12.86 -5.56
CA ILE A 29 -7.77 -14.30 -5.34
C ILE A 29 -7.35 -14.94 -6.65
N ASP A 30 -6.26 -15.72 -6.61
CA ASP A 30 -5.71 -16.40 -7.78
C ASP A 30 -5.44 -15.46 -8.98
N ASN A 31 -4.90 -14.29 -8.70
CA ASN A 31 -4.56 -13.19 -9.62
C ASN A 31 -5.76 -12.48 -10.26
N LYS A 32 -6.97 -12.67 -9.73
CA LYS A 32 -8.16 -11.91 -10.14
C LYS A 32 -8.57 -10.99 -9.01
N VAL A 33 -8.77 -9.71 -9.31
CA VAL A 33 -9.39 -8.76 -8.36
C VAL A 33 -10.83 -9.18 -8.13
N VAL A 34 -11.18 -9.36 -6.86
CA VAL A 34 -12.52 -9.74 -6.42
C VAL A 34 -13.20 -8.65 -5.61
N GLU A 35 -12.43 -7.70 -5.07
CA GLU A 35 -12.92 -6.58 -4.27
C GLU A 35 -11.96 -5.40 -4.42
N GLU A 36 -12.47 -4.19 -4.51
CA GLU A 36 -11.71 -2.93 -4.45
C GLU A 36 -12.40 -1.99 -3.47
N PHE A 37 -11.62 -1.21 -2.74
CA PHE A 37 -12.15 -0.25 -1.77
C PHE A 37 -11.24 0.96 -1.66
N ASP A 38 -11.86 2.11 -1.36
CA ASP A 38 -11.19 3.37 -1.03
C ASP A 38 -11.98 4.08 0.07
N PHE A 39 -11.47 4.05 1.27
CA PHE A 39 -12.08 4.68 2.44
C PHE A 39 -11.36 5.95 2.81
N LYS A 40 -12.01 7.09 2.68
CA LYS A 40 -11.59 8.30 3.39
C LYS A 40 -12.04 8.18 4.84
N VAL A 41 -11.19 8.59 5.78
CA VAL A 41 -11.47 8.44 7.21
C VAL A 41 -10.91 9.62 8.00
N LYS A 42 -11.60 10.03 9.08
CA LYS A 42 -11.07 10.98 10.06
C LYS A 42 -9.88 10.37 10.80
N PRO A 43 -8.86 11.16 11.15
CA PRO A 43 -7.91 10.74 12.18
C PRO A 43 -8.65 10.46 13.49
N LEU A 44 -8.16 9.48 14.26
CA LEU A 44 -8.73 9.18 15.59
C LEU A 44 -8.52 10.35 16.56
N PRO A 45 -9.40 10.54 17.55
CA PRO A 45 -9.17 11.51 18.60
C PRO A 45 -7.80 11.30 19.28
N GLY A 46 -7.01 12.36 19.34
CA GLY A 46 -5.64 12.31 19.90
C GLY A 46 -4.55 12.03 18.87
N ASP A 47 -4.87 11.68 17.64
CA ASP A 47 -3.88 11.59 16.56
C ASP A 47 -3.35 12.98 16.19
N GLY A 48 -2.02 13.09 16.13
CA GLY A 48 -1.35 14.29 15.66
C GLY A 48 -1.46 14.43 14.13
N VAL A 49 -1.47 15.67 13.68
CA VAL A 49 -1.51 16.01 12.24
C VAL A 49 -0.33 16.91 11.92
N THR A 50 0.50 16.52 10.96
CA THR A 50 1.64 17.34 10.53
C THR A 50 1.28 18.14 9.28
N ARG A 51 1.71 19.41 9.22
CA ARG A 51 1.53 20.24 8.03
C ARG A 51 2.09 19.58 6.77
N LYS A 52 3.29 19.00 6.92
CA LYS A 52 3.95 18.31 5.79
C LYS A 52 3.13 17.16 5.21
N ALA A 53 2.47 16.36 6.05
CA ALA A 53 1.62 15.27 5.57
C ALA A 53 0.37 15.83 4.85
N LEU A 54 -0.25 16.89 5.36
CA LEU A 54 -1.37 17.54 4.70
C LEU A 54 -0.99 18.08 3.31
N ASP A 55 0.19 18.72 3.21
CA ASP A 55 0.69 19.28 1.95
C ASP A 55 0.98 18.18 0.92
N ILE A 56 1.52 17.02 1.35
CA ILE A 56 1.76 15.85 0.47
C ILE A 56 0.44 15.26 -0.01
N ASN A 57 -0.51 15.05 0.89
CA ASN A 57 -1.79 14.42 0.60
C ASN A 57 -2.80 15.41 -0.03
N GLN A 58 -2.42 16.69 -0.18
CA GLN A 58 -3.25 17.76 -0.74
C GLN A 58 -4.61 17.89 -0.01
N VAL A 59 -4.62 17.70 1.30
CA VAL A 59 -5.83 17.70 2.15
C VAL A 59 -5.76 18.80 3.18
N SER A 60 -6.87 19.54 3.36
CA SER A 60 -6.99 20.51 4.43
C SER A 60 -7.47 19.90 5.76
N ILE A 61 -7.21 20.59 6.88
CA ILE A 61 -7.71 20.18 8.21
C ILE A 61 -9.25 20.19 8.23
N ASP A 62 -9.88 21.12 7.54
CA ASP A 62 -11.35 21.21 7.54
C ASP A 62 -11.96 20.04 6.76
N GLU A 63 -11.37 19.66 5.63
CA GLU A 63 -11.76 18.47 4.89
C GLU A 63 -11.64 17.18 5.72
N LEU A 64 -10.61 17.06 6.57
CA LEU A 64 -10.48 15.91 7.47
C LEU A 64 -11.62 15.81 8.48
N LYS A 65 -12.20 16.94 8.92
CA LYS A 65 -13.32 16.96 9.88
C LYS A 65 -14.62 16.43 9.28
N ASP A 66 -14.78 16.51 7.97
CA ASP A 66 -15.99 16.07 7.26
C ASP A 66 -15.92 14.61 6.79
N ARG A 67 -14.78 13.94 6.96
CA ARG A 67 -14.62 12.53 6.60
C ARG A 67 -15.41 11.60 7.51
N PRO A 68 -15.71 10.36 7.05
CA PRO A 68 -16.37 9.35 7.88
C PRO A 68 -15.63 9.04 9.19
N GLU A 69 -16.40 8.67 10.20
CA GLU A 69 -15.88 8.29 11.50
C GLU A 69 -15.07 6.98 11.44
N PRO A 70 -13.94 6.88 12.16
CA PRO A 70 -13.07 5.70 12.12
C PRO A 70 -13.79 4.40 12.47
N TYR A 71 -14.77 4.46 13.37
CA TYR A 71 -15.54 3.28 13.76
C TYR A 71 -16.35 2.70 12.60
N SER A 72 -17.08 3.54 11.83
CA SER A 72 -17.85 3.07 10.68
C SER A 72 -16.97 2.50 9.59
N VAL A 73 -15.87 3.19 9.26
CA VAL A 73 -14.89 2.70 8.29
C VAL A 73 -14.29 1.37 8.71
N LYS A 74 -13.98 1.21 10.02
CA LYS A 74 -13.50 -0.07 10.56
C LYS A 74 -14.51 -1.20 10.34
N GLN A 75 -15.80 -0.95 10.58
CA GLN A 75 -16.82 -1.98 10.40
C GLN A 75 -16.97 -2.40 8.92
N GLU A 76 -16.95 -1.43 8.01
CA GLU A 76 -17.00 -1.70 6.57
C GLU A 76 -15.76 -2.48 6.10
N PHE A 77 -14.58 -2.06 6.54
CA PHE A 77 -13.34 -2.75 6.19
C PHE A 77 -13.31 -4.19 6.75
N LEU A 78 -13.70 -4.40 8.00
CA LEU A 78 -13.82 -5.74 8.59
C LEU A 78 -14.84 -6.61 7.84
N LYS A 79 -15.96 -6.03 7.38
CA LYS A 79 -16.93 -6.75 6.55
C LYS A 79 -16.29 -7.23 5.24
N ILE A 80 -15.53 -6.37 4.56
CA ILE A 80 -14.80 -6.77 3.35
C ILE A 80 -13.84 -7.92 3.66
N LEU A 81 -13.02 -7.81 4.70
CA LEU A 81 -12.07 -8.86 5.06
C LEU A 81 -12.77 -10.20 5.35
N ASN A 82 -13.86 -10.18 6.14
CA ASN A 82 -14.62 -11.37 6.49
C ASN A 82 -15.37 -12.01 5.31
N ASN A 83 -15.64 -11.27 4.23
CA ASN A 83 -16.23 -11.86 3.02
C ASN A 83 -15.25 -12.78 2.29
N HIS A 84 -13.94 -12.61 2.51
CA HIS A 84 -12.91 -13.29 1.75
C HIS A 84 -12.08 -14.29 2.56
N ILE A 85 -12.11 -14.20 3.90
CA ILE A 85 -11.37 -15.13 4.77
C ILE A 85 -12.20 -15.53 5.99
N ASP A 86 -11.90 -16.70 6.55
CA ASP A 86 -12.38 -17.10 7.87
C ASP A 86 -11.34 -16.71 8.93
N PRO A 87 -11.57 -15.67 9.77
CA PRO A 87 -10.60 -15.22 10.77
C PRO A 87 -10.34 -16.24 11.89
N TYR A 88 -11.15 -17.30 11.99
CA TYR A 88 -10.97 -18.40 12.95
C TYR A 88 -10.09 -19.54 12.39
N ASP A 89 -9.95 -19.61 11.07
CA ASP A 89 -8.99 -20.53 10.45
C ASP A 89 -7.61 -19.86 10.39
N LYS A 90 -6.65 -20.36 11.19
CA LYS A 90 -5.28 -19.84 11.22
C LYS A 90 -4.54 -19.95 9.89
N LYS A 91 -5.05 -20.73 8.94
CA LYS A 91 -4.45 -20.93 7.61
C LYS A 91 -5.12 -20.06 6.54
N ASP A 92 -6.30 -19.51 6.82
CA ASP A 92 -7.03 -18.68 5.88
C ASP A 92 -6.80 -17.20 6.16
N LYS A 93 -5.74 -16.64 5.58
CA LYS A 93 -5.33 -15.24 5.73
C LYS A 93 -4.92 -14.65 4.40
N LEU A 94 -4.95 -13.33 4.33
CA LEU A 94 -4.47 -12.55 3.20
C LEU A 94 -2.96 -12.29 3.32
N PHE A 95 -2.23 -12.41 2.22
CA PHE A 95 -0.90 -11.82 2.11
C PHE A 95 -1.06 -10.33 1.82
N MET A 96 -0.56 -9.49 2.71
CA MET A 96 -0.56 -8.04 2.53
C MET A 96 0.63 -7.64 1.66
N LEU A 97 0.36 -6.92 0.56
CA LEU A 97 1.35 -6.43 -0.38
C LEU A 97 1.23 -4.91 -0.55
N GLY A 98 2.35 -4.25 -0.70
CA GLY A 98 2.42 -2.80 -0.93
C GLY A 98 3.82 -2.36 -1.28
N TYR A 99 4.00 -1.08 -1.54
CA TYR A 99 5.31 -0.45 -1.72
C TYR A 99 5.74 0.19 -0.41
N ASN A 100 6.81 -0.30 0.23
CA ASN A 100 7.16 0.00 1.63
C ASN A 100 6.09 -0.50 2.62
N SER A 101 5.53 -1.67 2.35
CA SER A 101 4.34 -2.23 3.02
C SER A 101 4.45 -2.40 4.53
N LYS A 102 5.66 -2.37 5.10
CA LYS A 102 5.86 -2.38 6.55
C LYS A 102 5.28 -1.13 7.20
N PHE A 103 5.37 0.02 6.53
CA PHE A 103 4.77 1.28 6.98
C PHE A 103 3.25 1.14 7.09
N ASP A 104 2.61 0.68 6.02
CA ASP A 104 1.16 0.50 5.98
C ASP A 104 0.67 -0.54 6.99
N TYR A 105 1.41 -1.65 7.12
CA TYR A 105 1.11 -2.67 8.11
C TYR A 105 1.12 -2.13 9.54
N ASP A 106 2.15 -1.35 9.90
CA ASP A 106 2.29 -0.80 11.25
C ASP A 106 1.20 0.24 11.54
N PHE A 107 0.89 1.12 10.57
CA PHE A 107 -0.19 2.09 10.70
C PHE A 107 -1.54 1.42 10.82
N LEU A 108 -1.86 0.47 9.95
CA LEU A 108 -3.14 -0.21 9.96
C LEU A 108 -3.34 -1.03 11.25
N ARG A 109 -2.32 -1.77 11.66
CA ARG A 109 -2.34 -2.48 12.93
C ARG A 109 -2.60 -1.54 14.11
N LYS A 110 -1.86 -0.42 14.17
CA LYS A 110 -2.02 0.57 15.24
C LYS A 110 -3.39 1.26 15.20
N TRP A 111 -3.92 1.53 14.00
CA TRP A 111 -5.25 2.09 13.80
C TRP A 111 -6.36 1.17 14.36
N PHE A 112 -6.24 -0.14 14.17
CA PHE A 112 -7.14 -1.11 14.79
C PHE A 112 -6.96 -1.15 16.32
N GLU A 113 -5.72 -1.20 16.82
CA GLU A 113 -5.42 -1.22 18.26
C GLU A 113 -5.98 0.01 18.98
N LYS A 114 -5.82 1.21 18.41
CA LYS A 114 -6.38 2.47 18.96
C LYS A 114 -7.92 2.44 19.06
N GLN A 115 -8.58 1.57 18.30
CA GLN A 115 -10.02 1.35 18.34
C GLN A 115 -10.41 0.10 19.16
N ASN A 116 -9.54 -0.36 20.05
CA ASN A 116 -9.72 -1.53 20.90
C ASN A 116 -9.97 -2.84 20.12
N TYR A 117 -9.39 -2.96 18.90
CA TYR A 117 -9.49 -4.16 18.09
C TYR A 117 -8.10 -4.80 17.95
N THR A 118 -7.87 -5.91 18.64
CA THR A 118 -6.55 -6.56 18.71
C THR A 118 -6.41 -7.77 17.78
N TYR A 119 -7.47 -8.13 17.02
CA TYR A 119 -7.49 -9.32 16.18
C TYR A 119 -7.03 -9.10 14.74
N PHE A 120 -6.41 -7.95 14.44
CA PHE A 120 -5.90 -7.65 13.08
C PHE A 120 -5.02 -8.78 12.51
N GLY A 121 -4.18 -9.40 13.33
CA GLY A 121 -3.34 -10.52 12.94
C GLY A 121 -4.09 -11.81 12.53
N SER A 122 -5.41 -11.90 12.78
CA SER A 122 -6.23 -13.01 12.28
C SER A 122 -6.48 -12.93 10.78
N PHE A 123 -6.41 -11.73 10.20
CA PHE A 123 -6.69 -11.50 8.78
C PHE A 123 -5.46 -11.54 7.88
N ILE A 124 -4.28 -11.22 8.42
CA ILE A 124 -3.09 -10.91 7.63
C ILE A 124 -1.93 -11.81 8.03
N TRP A 125 -1.23 -12.38 7.03
CA TRP A 125 0.05 -13.01 7.22
C TRP A 125 1.15 -11.97 7.56
N PHE A 126 1.97 -12.26 8.55
CA PHE A 126 3.17 -11.48 8.85
C PHE A 126 4.42 -12.26 8.49
N PRO A 127 5.46 -11.63 7.94
CA PRO A 127 5.53 -10.21 7.55
C PRO A 127 4.77 -9.89 6.26
N PRO A 128 4.42 -8.61 6.01
CA PRO A 128 3.89 -8.19 4.72
C PRO A 128 4.94 -8.37 3.61
N ILE A 129 4.48 -8.51 2.38
CA ILE A 129 5.34 -8.62 1.20
C ILE A 129 5.61 -7.23 0.66
N ASP A 130 6.85 -6.78 0.73
CA ASP A 130 7.26 -5.44 0.31
C ASP A 130 7.86 -5.46 -1.10
N ILE A 131 7.16 -4.81 -2.05
CA ILE A 131 7.58 -4.76 -3.45
C ILE A 131 8.86 -3.92 -3.61
N MET A 132 9.07 -2.90 -2.79
CA MET A 132 10.31 -2.13 -2.77
C MET A 132 11.52 -3.04 -2.43
N ASN A 133 11.36 -3.93 -1.44
CA ASN A 133 12.41 -4.87 -1.07
C ASN A 133 12.68 -5.92 -2.15
N LEU A 134 11.65 -6.40 -2.86
CA LEU A 134 11.83 -7.30 -4.00
C LEU A 134 12.60 -6.63 -5.13
N VAL A 135 12.28 -5.36 -5.45
CA VAL A 135 13.04 -4.56 -6.41
C VAL A 135 14.47 -4.37 -5.95
N ALA A 136 14.67 -4.00 -4.67
CA ALA A 136 16.00 -3.78 -4.10
C ALA A 136 16.88 -5.04 -4.20
N PHE A 137 16.29 -6.22 -3.95
CA PHE A 137 16.97 -7.50 -4.12
C PHE A 137 17.35 -7.78 -5.57
N GLN A 138 16.43 -7.57 -6.52
CA GLN A 138 16.70 -7.80 -7.95
C GLN A 138 17.75 -6.83 -8.50
N SER A 139 17.73 -5.57 -8.05
CA SER A 139 18.60 -4.50 -8.55
C SER A 139 19.92 -4.37 -7.80
N ARG A 140 20.28 -5.32 -6.93
CA ARG A 140 21.46 -5.21 -6.07
C ARG A 140 22.78 -4.98 -6.83
N GLU A 141 22.93 -5.55 -8.02
CA GLU A 141 24.11 -5.39 -8.89
C GLU A 141 24.08 -4.08 -9.68
N GLY A 142 22.87 -3.58 -10.05
CA GLY A 142 22.66 -2.30 -10.75
C GLY A 142 22.11 -1.19 -9.84
N ARG A 143 22.38 -1.25 -8.52
CA ARG A 143 21.79 -0.35 -7.52
C ARG A 143 22.04 1.13 -7.80
N THR A 144 23.18 1.47 -8.36
CA THR A 144 23.59 2.84 -8.67
C THR A 144 22.83 3.45 -9.86
N GLU A 145 22.12 2.64 -10.63
CA GLU A 145 21.31 3.11 -11.77
C GLU A 145 20.01 3.78 -11.29
N PHE A 146 19.62 3.55 -10.03
CA PHE A 146 18.41 4.16 -9.45
C PHE A 146 18.74 5.50 -8.79
N LYS A 147 18.13 6.59 -9.26
CA LYS A 147 18.22 7.91 -8.63
C LYS A 147 17.73 7.90 -7.18
N ASN A 148 16.65 7.17 -6.91
CA ASN A 148 16.09 6.92 -5.59
C ASN A 148 15.14 5.71 -5.69
N PHE A 149 14.56 5.30 -4.54
CA PHE A 149 13.61 4.18 -4.46
C PHE A 149 12.18 4.64 -4.19
N LYS A 150 11.77 5.82 -4.68
CA LYS A 150 10.36 6.20 -4.71
C LYS A 150 9.61 5.36 -5.75
N LEU A 151 8.35 5.05 -5.49
CA LEU A 151 7.52 4.20 -6.35
C LEU A 151 7.54 4.66 -7.82
N GLY A 152 7.27 5.94 -8.09
CA GLY A 152 7.29 6.48 -9.45
C GLY A 152 8.65 6.32 -10.14
N THR A 153 9.76 6.63 -9.45
CA THR A 153 11.12 6.48 -10.02
C THR A 153 11.40 5.02 -10.39
N VAL A 154 11.04 4.10 -9.49
CA VAL A 154 11.25 2.67 -9.73
C VAL A 154 10.35 2.15 -10.85
N ALA A 155 9.09 2.57 -10.88
CA ALA A 155 8.14 2.19 -11.93
C ALA A 155 8.64 2.62 -13.33
N GLN A 156 9.14 3.86 -13.47
CA GLN A 156 9.76 4.34 -14.71
C GLN A 156 10.97 3.49 -15.12
N GLN A 157 11.85 3.15 -14.18
CA GLN A 157 13.02 2.30 -14.44
C GLN A 157 12.61 0.88 -14.91
N TYR A 158 11.43 0.42 -14.52
CA TYR A 158 10.84 -0.82 -15.02
C TYR A 158 10.01 -0.62 -16.30
N GLY A 159 10.05 0.56 -16.93
CA GLY A 159 9.36 0.88 -18.18
C GLY A 159 7.85 1.01 -18.02
N ILE A 160 7.37 1.46 -16.86
CA ILE A 160 5.96 1.78 -16.63
C ILE A 160 5.80 3.28 -16.87
N GLU A 161 4.88 3.65 -17.76
CA GLU A 161 4.49 5.05 -17.96
C GLU A 161 3.72 5.56 -16.74
N LEU A 162 4.04 6.78 -16.31
CA LEU A 162 3.41 7.43 -15.16
C LEU A 162 2.39 8.46 -15.62
N GLN A 163 1.33 8.58 -14.86
CA GLN A 163 0.44 9.72 -14.82
C GLN A 163 0.85 10.55 -13.59
N GLU A 164 1.77 11.50 -13.79
CA GLU A 164 2.42 12.21 -12.68
C GLU A 164 1.43 12.97 -11.79
N GLU A 165 0.31 13.44 -12.36
CA GLU A 165 -0.78 14.09 -11.65
C GLU A 165 -1.51 13.18 -10.65
N ASN A 166 -1.41 11.87 -10.81
CA ASN A 166 -2.08 10.88 -9.97
C ASN A 166 -1.15 10.28 -8.90
N LEU A 167 0.14 10.62 -8.90
CA LEU A 167 1.05 10.17 -7.86
C LEU A 167 0.61 10.72 -6.49
N HIS A 168 0.66 9.86 -5.46
CA HIS A 168 0.12 10.10 -4.11
C HIS A 168 -1.41 10.05 -4.03
N ASP A 169 -2.08 9.50 -5.04
CA ASP A 169 -3.41 8.93 -4.88
C ASP A 169 -3.25 7.44 -4.54
N ALA A 170 -3.76 7.03 -3.39
CA ALA A 170 -3.54 5.67 -2.90
C ALA A 170 -4.08 4.59 -3.86
N HIS A 171 -5.18 4.83 -4.56
CA HIS A 171 -5.71 3.88 -5.55
C HIS A 171 -4.79 3.76 -6.77
N TYR A 172 -4.25 4.89 -7.24
CA TYR A 172 -3.28 4.88 -8.34
C TYR A 172 -1.98 4.20 -7.92
N ASP A 173 -1.47 4.48 -6.73
CA ASP A 173 -0.22 3.88 -6.21
C ASP A 173 -0.34 2.37 -6.02
N ILE A 174 -1.52 1.85 -5.65
CA ILE A 174 -1.82 0.40 -5.65
C ILE A 174 -1.75 -0.17 -7.06
N THR A 175 -2.38 0.47 -8.03
CA THR A 175 -2.38 0.02 -9.42
C THR A 175 -0.95 -0.02 -9.98
N LEU A 176 -0.17 1.02 -9.72
CA LEU A 176 1.22 1.13 -10.11
C LEU A 176 2.09 0.05 -9.44
N THR A 177 1.89 -0.17 -8.13
CA THR A 177 2.60 -1.21 -7.37
C THR A 177 2.29 -2.61 -7.90
N ARG A 178 1.05 -2.91 -8.25
CA ARG A 178 0.63 -4.20 -8.84
C ARG A 178 1.26 -4.41 -10.21
N GLU A 179 1.31 -3.38 -11.06
CA GLU A 179 1.97 -3.49 -12.37
C GLU A 179 3.48 -3.66 -12.21
N LEU A 180 4.10 -2.93 -11.28
CA LEU A 180 5.52 -3.11 -10.95
C LEU A 180 5.79 -4.55 -10.49
N TYR A 181 4.98 -5.10 -9.59
CA TYR A 181 5.11 -6.49 -9.13
C TYR A 181 5.05 -7.51 -10.28
N LYS A 182 4.14 -7.33 -11.24
CA LYS A 182 4.07 -8.20 -12.42
C LYS A 182 5.39 -8.18 -13.21
N ARG A 183 6.00 -7.00 -13.36
CA ARG A 183 7.30 -6.86 -14.05
C ARG A 183 8.45 -7.47 -13.26
N VAL A 184 8.47 -7.23 -11.94
CA VAL A 184 9.42 -7.87 -11.01
C VAL A 184 9.33 -9.40 -11.12
N LYS A 185 8.11 -9.94 -11.06
CA LYS A 185 7.87 -11.38 -11.16
C LYS A 185 8.31 -11.97 -12.51
N ARG A 186 8.05 -11.28 -13.63
CA ARG A 186 8.48 -11.73 -14.98
C ARG A 186 10.00 -11.77 -15.14
N ARG A 187 10.72 -10.83 -14.52
CA ARG A 187 12.20 -10.83 -14.56
C ARG A 187 12.82 -11.94 -13.69
N GLY A 188 12.02 -12.58 -12.83
CA GLY A 188 12.50 -13.58 -11.87
C GLY A 188 13.28 -12.96 -10.72
N LEU A 189 13.39 -13.69 -9.60
CA LEU A 189 14.13 -13.22 -8.42
C LEU A 189 15.68 -13.23 -8.62
N ASN A 190 16.17 -13.73 -9.74
CA ASN A 190 17.60 -13.86 -10.07
C ASN A 190 18.01 -13.05 -11.33
N GLY A 191 17.10 -12.25 -11.91
CA GLY A 191 17.40 -11.49 -13.12
C GLY A 191 18.12 -10.19 -12.83
N SER A 192 19.27 -9.94 -13.51
CA SER A 192 19.85 -8.61 -13.61
C SER A 192 18.92 -7.70 -14.43
N ILE A 193 18.94 -6.39 -14.14
CA ILE A 193 18.26 -5.40 -14.98
C ILE A 193 19.07 -5.33 -16.29
N SER A 194 18.58 -5.97 -17.34
CA SER A 194 19.12 -5.70 -18.69
C SER A 194 18.70 -4.27 -19.06
N LYS A 195 19.64 -3.44 -19.51
CA LYS A 195 19.34 -2.11 -20.08
C LYS A 195 18.16 -2.24 -21.04
N ALA A 196 17.16 -1.36 -20.90
CA ALA A 196 16.14 -1.22 -21.90
C ALA A 196 16.84 -1.05 -23.26
N THR A 197 16.61 -1.95 -24.18
CA THR A 197 17.10 -1.81 -25.56
C THR A 197 16.50 -0.52 -26.08
N GLU A 198 17.37 0.44 -26.43
CA GLU A 198 16.96 1.64 -27.17
C GLU A 198 16.12 1.19 -28.38
N PRO A 199 15.03 1.90 -28.71
CA PRO A 199 14.33 1.61 -29.96
C PRO A 199 15.30 1.78 -31.09
N SER A 200 15.41 0.77 -31.97
CA SER A 200 16.19 0.86 -33.20
C SER A 200 15.80 2.12 -33.98
N PRO A 201 16.77 2.94 -34.42
CA PRO A 201 16.46 4.06 -35.29
C PRO A 201 15.92 3.49 -36.62
N LEU A 202 14.75 4.00 -37.05
CA LEU A 202 14.22 3.83 -38.39
C LEU A 202 15.07 4.59 -39.42
#